data_661f0469fda2adcf8cbf70aa986a0514
#
_entry.id   661f0469fda2adcf8cbf70aa986a0514
#
_cell.length_a   1.000
_cell.length_b   1.000
_cell.length_c   1.000
_cell.angle_alpha   90.00
_cell.angle_beta   90.00
_cell.angle_gamma   90.00
#
_symmetry.space_group_name_H-M   'P 1'
#
loop_
_entity.id
_entity.type
_entity.pdbx_description
1 polymer ?
#
loop_
_entity_poly.entity_id
_entity_poly.type
_entity_poly.pdbx_seq_one_letter_code
_entity_poly.pdbx_strand_id
1 'polypeptide(L)'
;MTKSAEMIWLDAIEANEGGDRSTALSLAEEVVSIDESHADAWFAIAQWVLPIDAKGKQQMPDMIQSSKSMAASRKAVELDPDNEHAWRIGGEIIVAHLGMLEHGLKWWEDRKEVAPSDVLPYFEQISILIRMGCFEQAGEFLDVLDRMVERQPNKSLETRAKRLRIIYEEQSSMEEELSFEPQNSNDESWGLISRMRKKKPLTETYFLLMFVMPIVFLLGSLASHLLAGIPYATVIVMLIIVSLYFVVINLSRRLLLKLNRPESFLNRAIDTESSSGKVCVPEEIRSSKLYTYVIGKRTPAFQERLGLIEESGEALPRKWSPSVPEL
;
A
#
# COMPACT_ATOMS: atom_id res chain seq x y z
N MET A 1 28.20 -9.41 -39.46
CA MET A 1 26.75 -9.68 -39.49
C MET A 1 26.16 -9.18 -38.20
N THR A 2 25.28 -8.21 -38.23
CA THR A 2 24.50 -7.78 -37.06
C THR A 2 23.58 -8.92 -36.65
N LYS A 3 23.58 -9.30 -35.35
CA LYS A 3 22.63 -10.29 -34.82
C LYS A 3 21.20 -9.79 -35.00
N SER A 4 20.26 -10.67 -35.28
CA SER A 4 18.83 -10.31 -35.27
C SER A 4 18.34 -10.05 -33.83
N ALA A 5 17.24 -9.30 -33.66
CA ALA A 5 16.62 -9.05 -32.36
C ALA A 5 16.38 -10.36 -31.57
N GLU A 6 15.85 -11.39 -32.24
CA GLU A 6 15.63 -12.72 -31.64
C GLU A 6 16.90 -13.41 -31.13
N MET A 7 18.03 -13.29 -31.85
CA MET A 7 19.29 -13.87 -31.37
C MET A 7 19.82 -13.14 -30.16
N ILE A 8 19.69 -11.80 -30.11
CA ILE A 8 20.07 -10.99 -28.95
C ILE A 8 19.15 -11.28 -27.78
N TRP A 9 17.87 -11.52 -28.04
CA TRP A 9 16.89 -11.91 -27.03
C TRP A 9 17.24 -13.24 -26.37
N LEU A 10 17.64 -14.26 -27.13
CA LEU A 10 18.11 -15.53 -26.57
C LEU A 10 19.37 -15.36 -25.70
N ASP A 11 20.33 -14.53 -26.15
CA ASP A 11 21.52 -14.19 -25.34
C ASP A 11 21.11 -13.47 -24.04
N ALA A 12 20.09 -12.60 -24.07
CA ALA A 12 19.57 -11.92 -22.88
C ALA A 12 18.96 -12.90 -21.87
N ILE A 13 18.18 -13.88 -22.33
CA ILE A 13 17.60 -14.94 -21.48
C ILE A 13 18.74 -15.77 -20.85
N GLU A 14 19.73 -16.21 -21.65
CA GLU A 14 20.87 -17.00 -21.16
C GLU A 14 21.66 -16.22 -20.08
N ALA A 15 21.91 -14.93 -20.30
CA ALA A 15 22.58 -14.06 -19.31
C ALA A 15 21.77 -13.96 -18.00
N ASN A 16 20.43 -13.82 -18.10
CA ASN A 16 19.56 -13.77 -16.91
C ASN A 16 19.54 -15.10 -16.15
N GLU A 17 19.47 -16.24 -16.85
CA GLU A 17 19.55 -17.58 -16.25
C GLU A 17 20.90 -17.83 -15.62
N GLY A 18 21.97 -17.29 -16.22
CA GLY A 18 23.33 -17.32 -15.66
C GLY A 18 23.53 -16.39 -14.45
N GLY A 19 22.51 -15.58 -14.09
CA GLY A 19 22.56 -14.64 -12.97
C GLY A 19 23.19 -13.29 -13.30
N ASP A 20 23.63 -13.05 -14.53
CA ASP A 20 24.16 -11.76 -14.99
C ASP A 20 23.01 -10.86 -15.47
N ARG A 21 22.25 -10.34 -14.49
CA ARG A 21 21.10 -9.50 -14.76
C ARG A 21 21.45 -8.15 -15.42
N SER A 22 22.67 -7.65 -15.20
CA SER A 22 23.11 -6.39 -15.80
C SER A 22 23.33 -6.55 -17.31
N THR A 23 23.97 -7.63 -17.74
CA THR A 23 24.14 -7.97 -19.15
C THR A 23 22.79 -8.30 -19.77
N ALA A 24 21.95 -9.08 -19.10
CA ALA A 24 20.58 -9.40 -19.57
C ALA A 24 19.74 -8.15 -19.84
N LEU A 25 19.76 -7.18 -18.91
CA LEU A 25 19.05 -5.90 -19.06
C LEU A 25 19.58 -5.12 -20.27
N SER A 26 20.90 -5.01 -20.42
CA SER A 26 21.50 -4.29 -21.55
C SER A 26 21.13 -4.92 -22.90
N LEU A 27 21.13 -6.26 -22.98
CA LEU A 27 20.75 -6.99 -24.19
C LEU A 27 19.25 -6.83 -24.49
N ALA A 28 18.38 -6.85 -23.46
CA ALA A 28 16.94 -6.60 -23.65
C ALA A 28 16.69 -5.16 -24.17
N GLU A 29 17.45 -4.16 -23.71
CA GLU A 29 17.40 -2.79 -24.23
C GLU A 29 17.87 -2.71 -25.70
N GLU A 30 18.88 -3.49 -26.07
CA GLU A 30 19.32 -3.60 -27.47
C GLU A 30 18.22 -4.24 -28.34
N VAL A 31 17.53 -5.29 -27.84
CA VAL A 31 16.40 -5.91 -28.55
C VAL A 31 15.33 -4.88 -28.89
N VAL A 32 14.84 -4.12 -27.89
CA VAL A 32 13.78 -3.13 -28.11
C VAL A 32 14.22 -1.94 -28.94
N SER A 33 15.53 -1.67 -29.02
CA SER A 33 16.07 -0.65 -29.92
C SER A 33 16.05 -1.08 -31.40
N ILE A 34 16.08 -2.39 -31.67
CA ILE A 34 16.00 -2.99 -33.00
C ILE A 34 14.55 -3.30 -33.38
N ASP A 35 13.79 -3.84 -32.43
CA ASP A 35 12.38 -4.20 -32.59
C ASP A 35 11.56 -3.67 -31.40
N GLU A 36 10.96 -2.49 -31.58
CA GLU A 36 10.11 -1.85 -30.57
C GLU A 36 8.82 -2.64 -30.27
N SER A 37 8.45 -3.61 -31.12
CA SER A 37 7.25 -4.43 -30.95
C SER A 37 7.48 -5.71 -30.12
N HIS A 38 8.70 -5.93 -29.61
CA HIS A 38 9.04 -7.11 -28.83
C HIS A 38 8.52 -7.03 -27.39
N ALA A 39 7.28 -7.51 -27.16
CA ALA A 39 6.59 -7.40 -25.87
C ALA A 39 7.36 -8.04 -24.70
N ASP A 40 7.93 -9.25 -24.92
CA ASP A 40 8.67 -9.98 -23.89
C ASP A 40 9.93 -9.23 -23.43
N ALA A 41 10.62 -8.55 -24.36
CA ALA A 41 11.79 -7.76 -24.01
C ALA A 41 11.41 -6.53 -23.18
N TRP A 42 10.31 -5.85 -23.51
CA TRP A 42 9.78 -4.76 -22.68
C TRP A 42 9.38 -5.24 -21.29
N PHE A 43 8.72 -6.39 -21.20
CA PHE A 43 8.38 -6.98 -19.90
C PHE A 43 9.64 -7.35 -19.09
N ALA A 44 10.64 -7.93 -19.74
CA ALA A 44 11.91 -8.25 -19.10
C ALA A 44 12.63 -6.99 -18.59
N ILE A 45 12.67 -5.91 -19.35
CA ILE A 45 13.21 -4.62 -18.90
C ILE A 45 12.47 -4.14 -17.66
N ALA A 46 11.12 -4.18 -17.67
CA ALA A 46 10.32 -3.78 -16.53
C ALA A 46 10.69 -4.54 -15.23
N GLN A 47 10.97 -5.83 -15.38
CA GLN A 47 11.33 -6.70 -14.26
C GLN A 47 12.83 -6.57 -13.89
N TRP A 48 13.73 -6.58 -14.88
CA TRP A 48 15.18 -6.71 -14.65
C TRP A 48 15.83 -5.40 -14.19
N VAL A 49 15.23 -4.26 -14.44
CA VAL A 49 15.71 -2.98 -13.91
C VAL A 49 15.52 -2.85 -12.40
N LEU A 50 14.58 -3.62 -11.82
CA LEU A 50 14.33 -3.60 -10.39
C LEU A 50 15.46 -4.29 -9.62
N PRO A 51 15.98 -3.68 -8.54
CA PRO A 51 17.14 -4.20 -7.84
C PRO A 51 16.83 -5.48 -7.05
N ILE A 52 17.78 -6.40 -7.03
CA ILE A 52 17.77 -7.60 -6.20
C ILE A 52 19.05 -7.68 -5.35
N ASP A 53 18.97 -8.30 -4.17
CA ASP A 53 20.14 -8.58 -3.37
C ASP A 53 20.89 -9.84 -3.88
N ALA A 54 22.05 -10.10 -3.27
CA ALA A 54 22.88 -11.27 -3.61
C ALA A 54 22.17 -12.64 -3.39
N LYS A 55 21.02 -12.66 -2.72
CA LYS A 55 20.18 -13.84 -2.49
C LYS A 55 18.98 -13.90 -3.44
N GLY A 56 18.88 -12.99 -4.42
CA GLY A 56 17.78 -12.88 -5.37
C GLY A 56 16.51 -12.24 -4.78
N LYS A 57 16.55 -11.67 -3.56
CA LYS A 57 15.42 -10.98 -2.97
C LYS A 57 15.31 -9.56 -3.53
N GLN A 58 14.12 -9.19 -3.97
CA GLN A 58 13.84 -7.85 -4.46
C GLN A 58 14.12 -6.79 -3.40
N GLN A 59 14.82 -5.74 -3.81
CA GLN A 59 15.08 -4.54 -3.03
C GLN A 59 14.18 -3.40 -3.47
N MET A 60 14.11 -2.35 -2.67
CA MET A 60 13.33 -1.16 -3.03
C MET A 60 14.07 -0.37 -4.13
N PRO A 61 13.42 -0.13 -5.29
CA PRO A 61 14.02 0.63 -6.36
C PRO A 61 14.13 2.12 -6.01
N ASP A 62 15.10 2.80 -6.60
CA ASP A 62 15.17 4.24 -6.64
C ASP A 62 14.19 4.83 -7.70
N MET A 63 14.16 6.16 -7.83
CA MET A 63 13.22 6.83 -8.73
C MET A 63 13.55 6.54 -10.22
N ILE A 64 14.82 6.42 -10.58
CA ILE A 64 15.24 6.14 -11.96
C ILE A 64 14.81 4.73 -12.35
N GLN A 65 15.09 3.74 -11.50
CA GLN A 65 14.69 2.35 -11.69
C GLN A 65 13.17 2.22 -11.76
N SER A 66 12.45 2.89 -10.85
CA SER A 66 10.98 2.91 -10.84
C SER A 66 10.40 3.53 -12.11
N SER A 67 10.94 4.67 -12.56
CA SER A 67 10.48 5.33 -13.79
C SER A 67 10.73 4.46 -15.04
N LYS A 68 11.90 3.83 -15.12
CA LYS A 68 12.26 2.93 -16.22
C LYS A 68 11.39 1.68 -16.24
N SER A 69 11.18 1.05 -15.06
CA SER A 69 10.30 -0.11 -14.92
C SER A 69 8.86 0.25 -15.33
N MET A 70 8.36 1.42 -14.94
CA MET A 70 7.03 1.88 -15.30
C MET A 70 6.87 2.10 -16.82
N ALA A 71 7.84 2.78 -17.43
CA ALA A 71 7.83 3.02 -18.88
C ALA A 71 7.83 1.70 -19.67
N ALA A 72 8.66 0.73 -19.23
CA ALA A 72 8.74 -0.58 -19.85
C ALA A 72 7.46 -1.41 -19.62
N SER A 73 6.87 -1.37 -18.41
CA SER A 73 5.59 -2.04 -18.12
C SER A 73 4.46 -1.51 -19.00
N ARG A 74 4.41 -0.18 -19.21
CA ARG A 74 3.42 0.44 -20.12
C ARG A 74 3.57 -0.08 -21.55
N LYS A 75 4.79 -0.14 -22.05
CA LYS A 75 5.05 -0.70 -23.39
C LYS A 75 4.69 -2.17 -23.47
N ALA A 76 5.03 -2.96 -22.46
CA ALA A 76 4.69 -4.37 -22.40
C ALA A 76 3.17 -4.61 -22.49
N VAL A 77 2.35 -3.86 -21.73
CA VAL A 77 0.88 -4.02 -21.74
C VAL A 77 0.22 -3.40 -22.99
N GLU A 78 0.84 -2.40 -23.62
CA GLU A 78 0.40 -1.88 -24.92
C GLU A 78 0.56 -2.94 -26.03
N LEU A 79 1.62 -3.74 -25.99
CA LEU A 79 1.93 -4.77 -26.99
C LEU A 79 1.28 -6.12 -26.66
N ASP A 80 1.22 -6.48 -25.40
CA ASP A 80 0.58 -7.69 -24.88
C ASP A 80 -0.35 -7.33 -23.70
N PRO A 81 -1.61 -6.95 -23.98
CA PRO A 81 -2.57 -6.59 -22.97
C PRO A 81 -2.95 -7.73 -22.01
N ASP A 82 -2.74 -8.98 -22.40
CA ASP A 82 -3.04 -10.15 -21.59
C ASP A 82 -1.96 -10.47 -20.54
N ASN A 83 -0.79 -9.81 -20.62
CA ASN A 83 0.31 -10.00 -19.69
C ASN A 83 -0.02 -9.47 -18.26
N GLU A 84 -0.65 -10.31 -17.44
CA GLU A 84 -1.02 -9.99 -16.06
C GLU A 84 0.18 -9.53 -15.21
N HIS A 85 1.36 -10.10 -15.46
CA HIS A 85 2.55 -9.77 -14.69
C HIS A 85 3.05 -8.35 -14.97
N ALA A 86 2.98 -7.91 -16.23
CA ALA A 86 3.33 -6.54 -16.60
C ALA A 86 2.37 -5.52 -15.96
N TRP A 87 1.06 -5.81 -15.95
CA TRP A 87 0.06 -5.00 -15.24
C TRP A 87 0.35 -4.90 -13.76
N ARG A 88 0.73 -6.01 -13.12
CA ARG A 88 1.03 -6.05 -11.68
C ARG A 88 2.27 -5.25 -11.32
N ILE A 89 3.36 -5.39 -12.10
CA ILE A 89 4.58 -4.61 -11.87
C ILE A 89 4.30 -3.12 -12.05
N GLY A 90 3.65 -2.72 -13.15
CA GLY A 90 3.29 -1.31 -13.39
C GLY A 90 2.44 -0.73 -12.27
N GLY A 91 1.40 -1.46 -11.83
CA GLY A 91 0.54 -1.03 -10.72
C GLY A 91 1.30 -0.88 -9.40
N GLU A 92 2.18 -1.81 -9.05
CA GLU A 92 3.03 -1.73 -7.86
C GLU A 92 3.95 -0.51 -7.92
N ILE A 93 4.62 -0.28 -9.05
CA ILE A 93 5.51 0.86 -9.24
C ILE A 93 4.75 2.19 -9.11
N ILE A 94 3.62 2.34 -9.79
CA ILE A 94 2.81 3.57 -9.74
C ILE A 94 2.36 3.87 -8.31
N VAL A 95 1.82 2.86 -7.61
CA VAL A 95 1.12 3.05 -6.33
C VAL A 95 2.08 3.01 -5.15
N ALA A 96 2.96 2.00 -5.08
CA ALA A 96 3.81 1.78 -3.91
C ALA A 96 5.13 2.56 -3.97
N HIS A 97 5.73 2.68 -5.16
CA HIS A 97 7.05 3.30 -5.30
C HIS A 97 6.98 4.76 -5.73
N LEU A 98 6.02 5.16 -6.56
CA LEU A 98 5.87 6.54 -7.02
C LEU A 98 4.77 7.31 -6.27
N GLY A 99 3.83 6.63 -5.60
CA GLY A 99 2.73 7.27 -4.88
C GLY A 99 1.72 8.02 -5.76
N MET A 100 1.65 7.67 -7.04
CA MET A 100 0.79 8.31 -8.04
C MET A 100 -0.59 7.65 -8.06
N LEU A 101 -1.38 7.87 -6.99
CA LEU A 101 -2.61 7.12 -6.72
C LEU A 101 -3.68 7.28 -7.81
N GLU A 102 -3.91 8.50 -8.31
CA GLU A 102 -4.87 8.74 -9.39
C GLU A 102 -4.47 8.04 -10.69
N HIS A 103 -3.17 8.02 -11.00
CA HIS A 103 -2.65 7.24 -12.14
C HIS A 103 -2.78 5.73 -11.90
N GLY A 104 -2.64 5.29 -10.65
CA GLY A 104 -2.89 3.90 -10.25
C GLY A 104 -4.34 3.49 -10.46
N LEU A 105 -5.31 4.37 -10.10
CA LEU A 105 -6.74 4.12 -10.38
C LEU A 105 -6.99 3.95 -11.87
N LYS A 106 -6.44 4.86 -12.70
CA LYS A 106 -6.56 4.76 -14.15
C LYS A 106 -5.90 3.51 -14.71
N TRP A 107 -4.70 3.16 -14.25
CA TRP A 107 -3.98 1.95 -14.66
C TRP A 107 -4.82 0.68 -14.47
N TRP A 108 -5.49 0.58 -13.32
CA TRP A 108 -6.33 -0.57 -13.03
C TRP A 108 -7.70 -0.49 -13.73
N GLU A 109 -8.18 0.71 -14.08
CA GLU A 109 -9.36 0.88 -14.94
C GLU A 109 -9.07 0.34 -16.36
N ASP A 110 -7.93 0.74 -16.95
CA ASP A 110 -7.50 0.24 -18.27
C ASP A 110 -7.38 -1.31 -18.25
N ARG A 111 -6.93 -1.91 -17.15
CA ARG A 111 -6.90 -3.39 -17.00
C ARG A 111 -8.30 -4.00 -16.95
N LYS A 112 -9.28 -3.36 -16.33
CA LYS A 112 -10.67 -3.87 -16.33
C LYS A 112 -11.30 -3.89 -17.72
N GLU A 113 -10.94 -2.93 -18.57
CA GLU A 113 -11.39 -2.92 -19.98
C GLU A 113 -10.87 -4.14 -20.74
N VAL A 114 -9.61 -4.52 -20.52
CA VAL A 114 -8.98 -5.68 -21.15
C VAL A 114 -9.48 -7.01 -20.57
N ALA A 115 -9.60 -7.09 -19.26
CA ALA A 115 -9.96 -8.32 -18.53
C ALA A 115 -11.08 -8.06 -17.52
N PRO A 116 -12.35 -7.95 -17.95
CA PRO A 116 -13.48 -7.59 -17.08
C PRO A 116 -13.77 -8.61 -15.97
N SER A 117 -13.31 -9.86 -16.12
CA SER A 117 -13.48 -10.90 -15.11
C SER A 117 -12.35 -10.95 -14.07
N ASP A 118 -11.29 -10.14 -14.27
CA ASP A 118 -10.15 -10.08 -13.35
C ASP A 118 -10.55 -9.32 -12.06
N VAL A 119 -10.39 -9.98 -10.92
CA VAL A 119 -10.71 -9.38 -9.60
C VAL A 119 -9.58 -8.50 -9.05
N LEU A 120 -8.37 -8.66 -9.57
CA LEU A 120 -7.18 -7.93 -9.08
C LEU A 120 -7.34 -6.40 -9.17
N PRO A 121 -7.82 -5.83 -10.29
CA PRO A 121 -8.05 -4.38 -10.40
C PRO A 121 -8.95 -3.82 -9.30
N TYR A 122 -10.01 -4.54 -8.93
CA TYR A 122 -10.92 -4.10 -7.85
C TYR A 122 -10.21 -4.06 -6.50
N PHE A 123 -9.41 -5.08 -6.16
CA PHE A 123 -8.63 -5.08 -4.92
C PHE A 123 -7.69 -3.88 -4.83
N GLU A 124 -7.00 -3.58 -5.92
CA GLU A 124 -6.02 -2.49 -5.97
C GLU A 124 -6.71 -1.12 -5.94
N GLN A 125 -7.78 -0.94 -6.73
CA GLN A 125 -8.56 0.31 -6.73
C GLN A 125 -9.18 0.60 -5.37
N ILE A 126 -9.80 -0.38 -4.71
CA ILE A 126 -10.35 -0.21 -3.35
C ILE A 126 -9.24 0.21 -2.37
N SER A 127 -8.08 -0.44 -2.44
CA SER A 127 -6.94 -0.08 -1.59
C SER A 127 -6.46 1.36 -1.81
N ILE A 128 -6.45 1.81 -3.07
CA ILE A 128 -6.11 3.19 -3.43
C ILE A 128 -7.17 4.17 -2.92
N LEU A 129 -8.46 3.88 -3.15
CA LEU A 129 -9.58 4.73 -2.73
C LEU A 129 -9.61 4.93 -1.21
N ILE A 130 -9.37 3.86 -0.44
CA ILE A 130 -9.25 3.96 1.03
C ILE A 130 -8.08 4.88 1.43
N ARG A 131 -6.91 4.78 0.78
CA ARG A 131 -5.75 5.63 1.04
C ARG A 131 -6.04 7.10 0.72
N MET A 132 -6.83 7.37 -0.31
CA MET A 132 -7.24 8.72 -0.72
C MET A 132 -8.38 9.28 0.13
N GLY A 133 -9.06 8.45 0.93
CA GLY A 133 -10.21 8.84 1.73
C GLY A 133 -11.54 8.87 0.95
N CYS A 134 -11.59 8.25 -0.24
CA CYS A 134 -12.78 8.13 -1.09
C CYS A 134 -13.61 6.92 -0.66
N PHE A 135 -14.21 6.97 0.55
CA PHE A 135 -14.86 5.83 1.16
C PHE A 135 -16.19 5.45 0.51
N GLU A 136 -16.93 6.41 -0.02
CA GLU A 136 -18.20 6.13 -0.72
C GLU A 136 -17.90 5.24 -1.93
N GLN A 137 -17.01 5.65 -2.79
CA GLN A 137 -16.61 4.88 -3.98
C GLN A 137 -15.95 3.55 -3.59
N ALA A 138 -15.10 3.54 -2.55
CA ALA A 138 -14.49 2.31 -2.06
C ALA A 138 -15.54 1.28 -1.61
N GLY A 139 -16.63 1.73 -0.99
CA GLY A 139 -17.75 0.87 -0.60
C GLY A 139 -18.50 0.27 -1.80
N GLU A 140 -18.79 1.08 -2.82
CA GLU A 140 -19.44 0.62 -4.06
C GLU A 140 -18.58 -0.45 -4.78
N PHE A 141 -17.26 -0.20 -4.88
CA PHE A 141 -16.32 -1.17 -5.47
C PHE A 141 -16.20 -2.46 -4.64
N LEU A 142 -16.27 -2.37 -3.28
CA LEU A 142 -16.31 -3.54 -2.41
C LEU A 142 -17.54 -4.42 -2.67
N ASP A 143 -18.70 -3.83 -2.88
CA ASP A 143 -19.92 -4.58 -3.17
C ASP A 143 -19.88 -5.29 -4.54
N VAL A 144 -19.17 -4.70 -5.50
CA VAL A 144 -18.89 -5.38 -6.78
C VAL A 144 -17.91 -6.53 -6.58
N LEU A 145 -16.80 -6.27 -5.85
CA LEU A 145 -15.78 -7.28 -5.57
C LEU A 145 -16.37 -8.50 -4.85
N ASP A 146 -17.21 -8.30 -3.83
CA ASP A 146 -17.84 -9.41 -3.10
C ASP A 146 -18.68 -10.29 -4.03
N ARG A 147 -19.50 -9.70 -4.92
CA ARG A 147 -20.27 -10.44 -5.93
C ARG A 147 -19.39 -11.22 -6.91
N MET A 148 -18.21 -10.67 -7.27
CA MET A 148 -17.26 -11.35 -8.15
C MET A 148 -16.60 -12.54 -7.45
N VAL A 149 -16.19 -12.36 -6.17
CA VAL A 149 -15.57 -13.41 -5.35
C VAL A 149 -16.54 -14.55 -5.06
N GLU A 150 -17.82 -14.25 -4.80
CA GLU A 150 -18.88 -15.28 -4.64
C GLU A 150 -19.06 -16.18 -5.88
N ARG A 151 -18.84 -15.62 -7.08
CA ARG A 151 -18.91 -16.38 -8.35
C ARG A 151 -17.68 -17.22 -8.62
N GLN A 152 -16.57 -16.92 -7.98
CA GLN A 152 -15.29 -17.60 -8.14
C GLN A 152 -14.81 -18.15 -6.78
N PRO A 153 -15.32 -19.30 -6.32
CA PRO A 153 -15.03 -19.81 -4.98
C PRO A 153 -13.54 -20.15 -4.85
N ASN A 154 -12.79 -19.22 -4.29
CA ASN A 154 -11.37 -19.32 -4.00
C ASN A 154 -11.09 -18.78 -2.59
N LYS A 155 -10.72 -19.68 -1.68
CA LYS A 155 -10.48 -19.37 -0.27
C LYS A 155 -9.45 -18.25 -0.06
N SER A 156 -8.46 -18.13 -0.95
CA SER A 156 -7.46 -17.05 -0.89
C SER A 156 -8.08 -15.70 -1.21
N LEU A 157 -8.90 -15.63 -2.27
CA LEU A 157 -9.62 -14.41 -2.67
C LEU A 157 -10.61 -13.98 -1.58
N GLU A 158 -11.39 -14.92 -1.04
CA GLU A 158 -12.32 -14.64 0.07
C GLU A 158 -11.60 -14.08 1.30
N THR A 159 -10.43 -14.66 1.64
CA THR A 159 -9.65 -14.17 2.79
C THR A 159 -9.13 -12.76 2.54
N ARG A 160 -8.66 -12.48 1.32
CA ARG A 160 -8.18 -11.15 0.91
C ARG A 160 -9.32 -10.13 0.94
N ALA A 161 -10.50 -10.47 0.39
CA ALA A 161 -11.69 -9.61 0.39
C ALA A 161 -12.14 -9.28 1.83
N LYS A 162 -12.24 -10.28 2.71
CA LYS A 162 -12.57 -10.06 4.13
C LYS A 162 -11.59 -9.13 4.84
N ARG A 163 -10.28 -9.27 4.59
CA ARG A 163 -9.27 -8.36 5.16
C ARG A 163 -9.45 -6.92 4.66
N LEU A 164 -9.70 -6.77 3.37
CA LEU A 164 -9.91 -5.45 2.76
C LEU A 164 -11.16 -4.78 3.32
N ARG A 165 -12.27 -5.54 3.49
CA ARG A 165 -13.50 -5.05 4.13
C ARG A 165 -13.26 -4.60 5.57
N ILE A 166 -12.50 -5.34 6.38
CA ILE A 166 -12.14 -4.93 7.74
C ILE A 166 -11.38 -3.60 7.72
N ILE A 167 -10.39 -3.45 6.82
CA ILE A 167 -9.62 -2.20 6.70
C ILE A 167 -10.55 -1.04 6.29
N TYR A 168 -11.44 -1.27 5.33
CA TYR A 168 -12.44 -0.28 4.91
C TYR A 168 -13.33 0.16 6.07
N GLU A 169 -13.95 -0.79 6.80
CA GLU A 169 -14.83 -0.51 7.94
C GLU A 169 -14.10 0.25 9.05
N GLU A 170 -12.86 -0.10 9.36
CA GLU A 170 -12.03 0.60 10.35
C GLU A 170 -11.72 2.04 9.92
N GLN A 171 -11.37 2.26 8.66
CA GLN A 171 -11.00 3.58 8.16
C GLN A 171 -12.23 4.49 7.90
N SER A 172 -13.31 3.94 7.34
CA SER A 172 -14.54 4.70 7.10
C SER A 172 -15.21 5.14 8.41
N SER A 173 -15.22 4.28 9.44
CA SER A 173 -15.74 4.66 10.75
C SER A 173 -14.94 5.79 11.42
N MET A 174 -13.62 5.85 11.18
CA MET A 174 -12.81 6.97 11.65
C MET A 174 -13.14 8.28 10.91
N GLU A 175 -13.43 8.20 9.63
CA GLU A 175 -13.82 9.34 8.80
C GLU A 175 -15.19 9.89 9.20
N GLU A 176 -16.16 9.02 9.49
CA GLU A 176 -17.49 9.42 10.00
C GLU A 176 -17.40 10.17 11.33
N GLU A 177 -16.46 9.78 12.22
CA GLU A 177 -16.24 10.47 13.48
C GLU A 177 -15.55 11.84 13.29
N LEU A 178 -14.63 11.94 12.34
CA LEU A 178 -13.84 13.14 12.05
C LEU A 178 -13.29 13.08 10.61
N SER A 179 -13.91 13.83 9.72
CA SER A 179 -13.46 13.98 8.34
C SER A 179 -12.15 14.78 8.28
N PHE A 180 -11.30 14.47 7.30
CA PHE A 180 -10.05 15.15 7.07
C PHE A 180 -9.85 15.50 5.60
N GLU A 181 -9.73 16.80 5.33
CA GLU A 181 -9.43 17.36 4.02
C GLU A 181 -8.00 17.95 3.98
N PRO A 182 -6.99 17.19 3.49
CA PRO A 182 -5.59 17.65 3.48
C PRO A 182 -5.36 18.96 2.75
N GLN A 183 -6.14 19.25 1.68
CA GLN A 183 -6.06 20.48 0.90
C GLN A 183 -6.58 21.70 1.66
N ASN A 184 -7.30 21.52 2.75
CA ASN A 184 -7.81 22.59 3.59
C ASN A 184 -6.86 22.86 4.76
N SER A 185 -6.02 23.89 4.65
CA SER A 185 -5.06 24.25 5.70
C SER A 185 -5.71 24.65 7.03
N ASN A 186 -7.01 24.94 7.05
CA ASN A 186 -7.78 25.30 8.25
C ASN A 186 -8.52 24.10 8.85
N ASP A 187 -8.34 22.88 8.34
CA ASP A 187 -8.94 21.67 8.89
C ASP A 187 -8.45 21.41 10.31
N GLU A 188 -9.38 21.14 11.23
CA GLU A 188 -9.08 20.90 12.65
C GLU A 188 -8.14 19.72 12.89
N SER A 189 -8.12 18.77 11.96
CA SER A 189 -7.29 17.57 12.03
C SER A 189 -5.79 17.89 11.94
N TRP A 190 -5.40 19.00 11.32
CA TRP A 190 -4.02 19.50 11.38
C TRP A 190 -3.59 19.81 12.82
N GLY A 191 -4.51 20.30 13.64
CA GLY A 191 -4.28 20.52 15.07
C GLY A 191 -4.00 19.21 15.83
N LEU A 192 -4.67 18.10 15.46
CA LEU A 192 -4.42 16.79 16.05
C LEU A 192 -3.05 16.25 15.65
N ILE A 193 -2.67 16.37 14.37
CA ILE A 193 -1.35 15.99 13.86
C ILE A 193 -0.26 16.80 14.59
N SER A 194 -0.46 18.11 14.74
CA SER A 194 0.49 19.00 15.43
C SER A 194 0.68 18.64 16.90
N ARG A 195 -0.37 18.21 17.61
CA ARG A 195 -0.25 17.73 19.01
C ARG A 195 0.63 16.49 19.13
N MET A 196 0.65 15.66 18.10
CA MET A 196 1.44 14.41 18.07
C MET A 196 2.82 14.58 17.41
N ARG A 197 3.18 15.77 16.91
CA ARG A 197 4.41 16.04 16.15
C ARG A 197 5.71 15.57 16.83
N LYS A 198 5.77 15.57 18.18
CA LYS A 198 6.95 15.17 18.98
C LYS A 198 6.98 13.68 19.34
N LYS A 199 5.92 12.93 19.03
CA LYS A 199 5.75 11.53 19.44
C LYS A 199 5.80 10.63 18.21
N LYS A 200 6.12 9.36 18.45
CA LYS A 200 5.93 8.29 17.46
C LYS A 200 4.59 7.60 17.74
N PRO A 201 3.90 7.09 16.72
CA PRO A 201 2.72 6.26 16.90
C PRO A 201 3.04 5.04 17.77
N LEU A 202 2.03 4.58 18.51
CA LEU A 202 2.16 3.38 19.32
C LEU A 202 2.06 2.14 18.42
N THR A 203 3.06 1.28 18.45
CA THR A 203 2.96 -0.02 17.77
C THR A 203 2.00 -0.94 18.53
N GLU A 204 1.28 -1.81 17.80
CA GLU A 204 0.36 -2.79 18.40
C GLU A 204 1.09 -3.65 19.43
N THR A 205 2.27 -4.15 19.13
CA THR A 205 3.08 -4.96 20.05
C THR A 205 3.40 -4.20 21.34
N TYR A 206 3.83 -2.95 21.25
CA TYR A 206 4.12 -2.13 22.43
C TYR A 206 2.87 -1.89 23.27
N PHE A 207 1.75 -1.58 22.61
CA PHE A 207 0.47 -1.36 23.28
C PHE A 207 -0.02 -2.63 24.01
N LEU A 208 0.06 -3.79 23.35
CA LEU A 208 -0.29 -5.08 23.93
C LEU A 208 0.57 -5.40 25.16
N LEU A 209 1.89 -5.24 25.06
CA LEU A 209 2.81 -5.53 26.15
C LEU A 209 2.63 -4.58 27.36
N MET A 210 2.46 -3.30 27.10
CA MET A 210 2.44 -2.29 28.18
C MET A 210 1.07 -2.09 28.81
N PHE A 211 -0.02 -2.34 28.08
CA PHE A 211 -1.38 -2.07 28.58
C PHE A 211 -2.22 -3.34 28.69
N VAL A 212 -2.22 -4.22 27.70
CA VAL A 212 -3.10 -5.40 27.67
C VAL A 212 -2.57 -6.50 28.59
N MET A 213 -1.30 -6.86 28.47
CA MET A 213 -0.72 -7.95 29.25
C MET A 213 -0.80 -7.73 30.78
N PRO A 214 -0.50 -6.55 31.34
CA PRO A 214 -0.66 -6.32 32.76
C PRO A 214 -2.10 -6.46 33.23
N ILE A 215 -3.08 -5.99 32.45
CA ILE A 215 -4.50 -6.10 32.79
C ILE A 215 -4.93 -7.58 32.80
N VAL A 216 -4.60 -8.34 31.75
CA VAL A 216 -4.93 -9.76 31.65
C VAL A 216 -4.27 -10.56 32.78
N PHE A 217 -3.00 -10.27 33.09
CA PHE A 217 -2.28 -10.91 34.19
C PHE A 217 -2.92 -10.62 35.58
N LEU A 218 -3.25 -9.36 35.81
CA LEU A 218 -3.89 -8.94 37.09
C LEU A 218 -5.26 -9.59 37.27
N LEU A 219 -6.10 -9.58 36.23
CA LEU A 219 -7.42 -10.19 36.25
C LEU A 219 -7.35 -11.72 36.36
N GLY A 220 -6.40 -12.35 35.66
CA GLY A 220 -6.14 -13.78 35.77
C GLY A 220 -5.67 -14.21 37.14
N SER A 221 -4.78 -13.43 37.78
CA SER A 221 -4.32 -13.64 39.15
C SER A 221 -5.46 -13.51 40.16
N LEU A 222 -6.30 -12.48 40.01
CA LEU A 222 -7.49 -12.29 40.84
C LEU A 222 -8.47 -13.45 40.71
N ALA A 223 -8.77 -13.89 39.47
CA ALA A 223 -9.63 -15.04 39.23
C ALA A 223 -9.08 -16.33 39.85
N SER A 224 -7.76 -16.54 39.72
CA SER A 224 -7.08 -17.68 40.35
C SER A 224 -7.22 -17.70 41.88
N HIS A 225 -7.14 -16.51 42.50
CA HIS A 225 -7.31 -16.38 43.95
C HIS A 225 -8.76 -16.61 44.38
N LEU A 226 -9.72 -16.06 43.69
CA LEU A 226 -11.15 -16.18 44.00
C LEU A 226 -11.69 -17.60 43.77
N LEU A 227 -11.13 -18.35 42.83
CA LEU A 227 -11.56 -19.72 42.49
C LEU A 227 -10.72 -20.79 43.21
N ALA A 228 -9.83 -20.39 44.11
CA ALA A 228 -9.00 -21.33 44.89
C ALA A 228 -9.89 -22.29 45.70
N GLY A 229 -9.66 -23.60 45.53
CA GLY A 229 -10.43 -24.66 46.19
C GLY A 229 -11.67 -25.18 45.44
N ILE A 230 -12.02 -24.60 44.30
CA ILE A 230 -13.10 -25.12 43.46
C ILE A 230 -12.56 -26.24 42.56
N PRO A 231 -13.28 -27.39 42.40
CA PRO A 231 -12.88 -28.41 41.40
C PRO A 231 -12.74 -27.81 40.02
N TYR A 232 -11.66 -28.18 39.31
CA TYR A 232 -11.32 -27.67 37.98
C TYR A 232 -11.02 -26.15 37.92
N ALA A 233 -10.73 -25.47 39.04
CA ALA A 233 -10.41 -24.06 39.11
C ALA A 233 -9.40 -23.59 38.08
N THR A 234 -8.33 -24.38 37.87
CA THR A 234 -7.28 -24.07 36.84
C THR A 234 -7.85 -23.98 35.43
N VAL A 235 -8.73 -24.91 35.05
CA VAL A 235 -9.35 -24.91 33.72
C VAL A 235 -10.28 -23.70 33.56
N ILE A 236 -11.07 -23.40 34.58
CA ILE A 236 -11.97 -22.23 34.58
C ILE A 236 -11.16 -20.94 34.47
N VAL A 237 -10.07 -20.81 35.22
CA VAL A 237 -9.18 -19.63 35.16
C VAL A 237 -8.56 -19.49 33.76
N MET A 238 -8.09 -20.59 33.13
CA MET A 238 -7.58 -20.55 31.74
C MET A 238 -8.64 -20.08 30.76
N LEU A 239 -9.87 -20.56 30.85
CA LEU A 239 -10.97 -20.11 29.99
C LEU A 239 -11.28 -18.63 30.18
N ILE A 240 -11.28 -18.15 31.44
CA ILE A 240 -11.46 -16.73 31.75
C ILE A 240 -10.33 -15.90 31.14
N ILE A 241 -9.06 -16.29 31.30
CA ILE A 241 -7.90 -15.58 30.72
C ILE A 241 -8.00 -15.51 29.21
N VAL A 242 -8.32 -16.61 28.53
CA VAL A 242 -8.48 -16.65 27.07
C VAL A 242 -9.63 -15.75 26.63
N SER A 243 -10.77 -15.81 27.31
CA SER A 243 -11.93 -14.96 26.98
C SER A 243 -11.62 -13.48 27.21
N LEU A 244 -11.01 -13.13 28.32
CA LEU A 244 -10.56 -11.76 28.61
C LEU A 244 -9.55 -11.25 27.59
N TYR A 245 -8.62 -12.09 27.18
CA TYR A 245 -7.63 -11.75 26.16
C TYR A 245 -8.31 -11.32 24.85
N PHE A 246 -9.29 -12.08 24.36
CA PHE A 246 -10.04 -11.72 23.15
C PHE A 246 -10.85 -10.42 23.30
N VAL A 247 -11.53 -10.23 24.42
CA VAL A 247 -12.30 -9.00 24.69
C VAL A 247 -11.38 -7.79 24.78
N VAL A 248 -10.28 -7.90 25.51
CA VAL A 248 -9.34 -6.80 25.72
C VAL A 248 -8.60 -6.47 24.42
N ILE A 249 -8.24 -7.46 23.59
CA ILE A 249 -7.64 -7.21 22.26
C ILE A 249 -8.59 -6.41 21.38
N ASN A 250 -9.85 -6.80 21.27
CA ASN A 250 -10.81 -6.10 20.41
C ASN A 250 -11.03 -4.66 20.85
N LEU A 251 -11.16 -4.43 22.19
CA LEU A 251 -11.27 -3.08 22.73
C LEU A 251 -9.99 -2.25 22.51
N SER A 252 -8.84 -2.89 22.69
CA SER A 252 -7.52 -2.28 22.54
C SER A 252 -7.24 -1.86 21.11
N ARG A 253 -7.66 -2.64 20.11
CA ARG A 253 -7.52 -2.27 18.68
C ARG A 253 -8.27 -0.98 18.38
N ARG A 254 -9.51 -0.85 18.82
CA ARG A 254 -10.30 0.39 18.64
C ARG A 254 -9.63 1.60 19.30
N LEU A 255 -9.11 1.42 20.51
CA LEU A 255 -8.40 2.48 21.24
C LEU A 255 -7.10 2.85 20.53
N LEU A 256 -6.34 1.87 20.04
CA LEU A 256 -5.09 2.10 19.34
C LEU A 256 -5.31 2.85 18.02
N LEU A 257 -6.37 2.50 17.26
CA LEU A 257 -6.76 3.23 16.05
C LEU A 257 -7.07 4.70 16.36
N LYS A 258 -7.82 4.97 17.44
CA LYS A 258 -8.11 6.36 17.87
C LYS A 258 -6.85 7.12 18.30
N LEU A 259 -5.92 6.47 19.00
CA LEU A 259 -4.66 7.07 19.43
C LEU A 259 -3.73 7.36 18.24
N ASN A 260 -3.72 6.50 17.23
CA ASN A 260 -2.89 6.64 16.03
C ASN A 260 -3.58 7.37 14.87
N ARG A 261 -4.79 7.91 15.07
CA ARG A 261 -5.52 8.69 14.05
C ARG A 261 -4.67 9.81 13.41
N PRO A 262 -3.84 10.58 14.17
CA PRO A 262 -2.97 11.58 13.57
C PRO A 262 -1.94 11.01 12.58
N GLU A 263 -1.46 9.76 12.78
CA GLU A 263 -0.60 9.06 11.82
C GLU A 263 -1.38 8.75 10.54
N SER A 264 -2.62 8.24 10.67
CA SER A 264 -3.48 7.92 9.51
C SER A 264 -3.79 9.17 8.68
N PHE A 265 -4.12 10.29 9.33
CA PHE A 265 -4.35 11.57 8.65
C PHE A 265 -3.09 12.08 7.96
N LEU A 266 -1.94 12.03 8.62
CA LEU A 266 -0.67 12.42 8.00
C LEU A 266 -0.31 11.53 6.81
N ASN A 267 -0.55 10.21 6.88
CA ASN A 267 -0.37 9.30 5.75
C ASN A 267 -1.24 9.72 4.57
N ARG A 268 -2.53 10.04 4.80
CA ARG A 268 -3.44 10.53 3.76
C ARG A 268 -2.95 11.85 3.15
N ALA A 269 -2.50 12.79 3.97
CA ALA A 269 -1.97 14.07 3.47
C ALA A 269 -0.74 13.87 2.57
N ILE A 270 0.19 13.01 2.98
CA ILE A 270 1.38 12.65 2.18
C ILE A 270 0.98 11.94 0.89
N ASP A 271 0.00 11.04 0.94
CA ASP A 271 -0.53 10.35 -0.24
C ASP A 271 -1.24 11.33 -1.21
N THR A 272 -2.01 12.29 -0.68
CA THR A 272 -2.64 13.36 -1.46
C THR A 272 -1.59 14.24 -2.14
N GLU A 273 -0.56 14.64 -1.40
CA GLU A 273 0.55 15.43 -1.94
C GLU A 273 1.31 14.70 -3.03
N SER A 274 1.66 13.44 -2.79
CA SER A 274 2.34 12.62 -3.78
C SER A 274 1.47 12.34 -5.01
N SER A 275 0.17 12.11 -4.86
CA SER A 275 -0.74 11.85 -5.97
C SER A 275 -0.99 13.09 -6.83
N SER A 276 -1.30 14.22 -6.20
CA SER A 276 -1.56 15.50 -6.88
C SER A 276 -0.31 16.15 -7.48
N GLY A 277 0.88 15.80 -7.00
CA GLY A 277 2.13 16.48 -7.36
C GLY A 277 2.24 17.89 -6.79
N LYS A 278 1.43 18.25 -5.76
CA LYS A 278 1.35 19.60 -5.17
C LYS A 278 1.41 19.56 -3.66
N VAL A 279 2.02 20.57 -3.07
CA VAL A 279 2.27 20.68 -1.63
C VAL A 279 0.98 20.93 -0.87
N CYS A 280 0.69 20.11 0.16
CA CYS A 280 -0.42 20.33 1.10
C CYS A 280 0.00 20.15 2.57
N VAL A 281 1.09 19.42 2.85
CA VAL A 281 1.57 19.23 4.22
C VAL A 281 2.26 20.50 4.71
N PRO A 282 1.85 21.08 5.87
CA PRO A 282 2.49 22.27 6.44
C PRO A 282 3.95 22.03 6.82
N GLU A 283 4.80 23.06 6.62
CA GLU A 283 6.24 23.01 6.93
C GLU A 283 6.53 22.61 8.39
N GLU A 284 5.72 23.11 9.33
CA GLU A 284 5.87 22.76 10.75
C GLU A 284 5.66 21.26 11.04
N ILE A 285 4.88 20.57 10.20
CA ILE A 285 4.65 19.14 10.32
C ILE A 285 5.80 18.37 9.67
N ARG A 286 6.38 18.85 8.55
CA ARG A 286 7.51 18.19 7.86
C ARG A 286 8.73 18.06 8.76
N SER A 287 9.01 19.05 9.59
CA SER A 287 10.11 19.01 10.56
C SER A 287 9.84 18.13 11.81
N SER A 288 8.69 17.47 11.87
CA SER A 288 8.25 16.71 13.07
C SER A 288 8.79 15.27 13.11
N LYS A 289 8.89 14.70 14.33
CA LYS A 289 9.24 13.28 14.52
C LYS A 289 8.18 12.34 13.93
N LEU A 290 6.92 12.76 13.94
CA LEU A 290 5.82 11.99 13.36
C LEU A 290 6.00 11.89 11.83
N TYR A 291 6.29 13.01 11.15
CA TYR A 291 6.53 13.03 9.71
C TYR A 291 7.73 12.17 9.33
N THR A 292 8.87 12.35 10.02
CA THR A 292 10.06 11.51 9.80
C THR A 292 9.77 10.02 9.97
N TYR A 293 8.93 9.65 10.93
CA TYR A 293 8.52 8.26 11.15
C TYR A 293 7.65 7.74 10.01
N VAL A 294 6.68 8.53 9.55
CA VAL A 294 5.75 8.14 8.48
C VAL A 294 6.49 8.04 7.15
N ILE A 295 7.28 9.06 6.80
CA ILE A 295 8.01 9.08 5.53
C ILE A 295 9.11 8.00 5.49
N GLY A 296 9.73 7.68 6.60
CA GLY A 296 10.73 6.61 6.70
C GLY A 296 10.19 5.20 6.44
N LYS A 297 8.87 5.03 6.37
CA LYS A 297 8.21 3.78 5.95
C LYS A 297 7.97 3.71 4.44
N ARG A 298 8.14 4.83 3.73
CA ARG A 298 7.94 4.93 2.28
C ARG A 298 9.21 4.50 1.55
N THR A 299 9.05 4.07 0.31
CA THR A 299 10.16 3.64 -0.54
C THR A 299 11.09 4.82 -0.89
N PRO A 300 12.36 4.56 -1.23
CA PRO A 300 13.29 5.63 -1.63
C PRO A 300 12.76 6.46 -2.80
N ALA A 301 12.20 5.81 -3.84
CA ALA A 301 11.61 6.51 -4.98
C ALA A 301 10.45 7.45 -4.58
N PHE A 302 9.60 7.01 -3.64
CA PHE A 302 8.53 7.84 -3.11
C PHE A 302 9.07 9.07 -2.39
N GLN A 303 10.08 8.87 -1.52
CA GLN A 303 10.70 9.96 -0.76
C GLN A 303 11.38 10.98 -1.67
N GLU A 304 12.11 10.51 -2.68
CA GLU A 304 12.78 11.37 -3.65
C GLU A 304 11.75 12.19 -4.46
N ARG A 305 10.68 11.54 -4.96
CA ARG A 305 9.62 12.22 -5.67
C ARG A 305 8.92 13.27 -4.80
N LEU A 306 8.65 12.94 -3.54
CA LEU A 306 8.04 13.89 -2.60
C LEU A 306 8.95 15.11 -2.35
N GLY A 307 10.26 14.90 -2.28
CA GLY A 307 11.24 15.99 -2.19
C GLY A 307 11.17 16.95 -3.39
N LEU A 308 11.06 16.41 -4.61
CA LEU A 308 10.89 17.23 -5.82
C LEU A 308 9.57 18.02 -5.82
N ILE A 309 8.48 17.43 -5.29
CA ILE A 309 7.20 18.14 -5.13
C ILE A 309 7.35 19.28 -4.14
N GLU A 310 8.03 19.06 -3.02
CA GLU A 310 8.30 20.07 -2.00
C GLU A 310 9.16 21.23 -2.57
N GLU A 311 10.22 20.90 -3.31
CA GLU A 311 11.08 21.88 -3.97
C GLU A 311 10.33 22.74 -5.01
N SER A 312 9.32 22.17 -5.68
CA SER A 312 8.48 22.94 -6.63
C SER A 312 7.70 24.06 -5.96
N GLY A 313 7.34 23.90 -4.67
CA GLY A 313 6.58 24.87 -3.89
C GLY A 313 5.14 25.10 -4.39
N GLU A 314 4.65 24.32 -5.37
CA GLU A 314 3.31 24.49 -5.92
C GLU A 314 2.26 23.99 -4.93
N ALA A 315 1.48 24.92 -4.36
CA ALA A 315 0.46 24.60 -3.35
C ALA A 315 -0.77 23.90 -3.96
N LEU A 316 -1.30 22.90 -3.24
CA LEU A 316 -2.53 22.23 -3.62
C LEU A 316 -3.73 23.18 -3.49
N PRO A 317 -4.55 23.37 -4.56
CA PRO A 317 -5.72 24.22 -4.48
C PRO A 317 -6.74 23.71 -3.45
N ARG A 318 -7.34 24.60 -2.66
CA ARG A 318 -8.33 24.23 -1.63
C ARG A 318 -9.55 23.49 -2.16
N LYS A 319 -9.93 23.71 -3.42
CA LYS A 319 -11.06 23.03 -4.09
C LYS A 319 -10.63 21.77 -4.86
N TRP A 320 -9.40 21.31 -4.65
CA TRP A 320 -8.96 20.08 -5.30
C TRP A 320 -9.75 18.88 -4.79
N SER A 321 -10.13 18.04 -5.70
CA SER A 321 -10.69 16.71 -5.41
C SER A 321 -10.01 15.68 -6.30
N PRO A 322 -9.78 14.46 -5.81
CA PRO A 322 -9.17 13.42 -6.61
C PRO A 322 -10.04 13.02 -7.80
N SER A 323 -9.40 12.70 -8.92
CA SER A 323 -10.07 12.09 -10.06
C SER A 323 -10.27 10.60 -9.78
N VAL A 324 -11.51 10.21 -9.56
CA VAL A 324 -11.91 8.83 -9.24
C VAL A 324 -12.74 8.27 -10.39
N PRO A 325 -12.47 7.02 -10.87
CA PRO A 325 -13.31 6.39 -11.88
C PRO A 325 -14.71 6.13 -11.32
N GLU A 326 -15.71 6.28 -12.17
CA GLU A 326 -17.09 5.89 -11.89
C GLU A 326 -17.29 4.38 -12.14
N LEU A 327 -18.21 3.73 -11.41
CA LEU A 327 -18.58 2.31 -11.60
C LEU A 327 -19.41 2.11 -12.87
#